data_32d7845e7ea7398138cfaee2704858a1
#
_entry.id   32d7845e7ea7398138cfaee2704858a1
#
_cell.length_a   1.000
_cell.length_b   1.000
_cell.length_c   1.000
_cell.angle_alpha   90.00
_cell.angle_beta   90.00
_cell.angle_gamma   90.00
#
_symmetry.space_group_name_H-M   'P 1'
#
loop_
_entity.id
_entity.type
_entity.pdbx_description
1 polymer ?
#
loop_
_entity_poly.entity_id
_entity_poly.type
_entity_poly.pdbx_seq_one_letter_code
_entity_poly.pdbx_strand_id
1 'polypeptide(L)'
;MTDNIVFPTASGDWLAFVTTRVSERLGRVEELADRLKDGTARTTIETLSLWNELQIALRRAHSESSVLCEVHPDAEVRAAAEKGVTDTQAVESALMADAALAAVFAATDPAGLDTDAARVRDHLLRDFRRGGADRDEATRQRAQELAARDSELSLAFARNIREGRREIRVAPEALDGLPEDFIAQHPIGEDGLVALSTDNLDVMAVVSYARDRATRVALHRARADLAWPANDPVLAELLDVRQQRADLLGYASWADYETETRMAGSAARIASFLDEVDEASRAASDAEYELLLARLRQEIPDAAEVSTADQYYLLTRLHEERFAVDSQEVRRHLDFERVLAGLLDTTGRLFDIEYVPTDDPAWHQDVRSYDVVRAGSGSAASTSICTRARASSTTPRASRSRRGCAGRCCPRRRWCAISLAD
;
A
#
# COMPACT_ATOMS: atom_id res chain seq x y z
N MET A 1 0.47 -26.57 -12.84
CA MET A 1 1.51 -25.98 -13.73
C MET A 1 2.02 -24.72 -13.06
N THR A 2 3.28 -24.65 -12.71
CA THR A 2 3.92 -23.46 -12.16
C THR A 2 4.20 -22.50 -13.32
N ASP A 3 3.33 -21.53 -13.47
CA ASP A 3 3.44 -20.49 -14.49
C ASP A 3 4.57 -19.54 -14.05
N ASN A 4 5.79 -19.79 -14.53
CA ASN A 4 6.92 -18.89 -14.30
C ASN A 4 6.63 -17.60 -15.06
N ILE A 5 6.52 -16.49 -14.34
CA ILE A 5 6.43 -15.19 -14.97
C ILE A 5 7.79 -14.90 -15.59
N VAL A 6 7.85 -14.88 -16.91
CA VAL A 6 9.00 -14.37 -17.65
C VAL A 6 8.64 -12.94 -18.03
N PHE A 7 9.29 -11.97 -17.40
CA PHE A 7 9.14 -10.56 -17.75
C PHE A 7 9.76 -10.29 -19.11
N PRO A 8 9.25 -9.34 -19.89
CA PRO A 8 9.95 -8.81 -21.05
C PRO A 8 11.28 -8.18 -20.62
N THR A 9 12.23 -8.08 -21.56
CA THR A 9 13.40 -7.24 -21.36
C THR A 9 13.01 -5.78 -21.17
N ALA A 10 13.90 -4.92 -20.67
CA ALA A 10 13.60 -3.50 -20.50
C ALA A 10 13.12 -2.79 -21.77
N SER A 11 13.55 -3.28 -22.96
CA SER A 11 13.13 -2.81 -24.28
C SER A 11 12.00 -3.64 -24.90
N GLY A 12 11.41 -4.61 -24.18
CA GLY A 12 10.36 -5.48 -24.67
C GLY A 12 9.00 -4.79 -24.72
N ASP A 13 8.01 -5.48 -25.30
CA ASP A 13 6.64 -4.98 -25.39
C ASP A 13 5.91 -5.18 -24.05
N TRP A 14 6.13 -4.26 -23.12
CA TRP A 14 5.51 -4.27 -21.81
C TRP A 14 4.01 -3.98 -21.86
N LEU A 15 3.56 -3.20 -22.83
CA LEU A 15 2.13 -2.91 -22.99
C LEU A 15 1.35 -4.17 -23.38
N ALA A 16 1.83 -4.89 -24.39
CA ALA A 16 1.24 -6.18 -24.77
C ALA A 16 1.33 -7.19 -23.62
N PHE A 17 2.45 -7.24 -22.91
CA PHE A 17 2.62 -8.13 -21.76
C PHE A 17 1.55 -7.91 -20.70
N VAL A 18 1.34 -6.66 -20.24
CA VAL A 18 0.35 -6.32 -19.21
C VAL A 18 -1.06 -6.65 -19.69
N THR A 19 -1.44 -6.19 -20.88
CA THR A 19 -2.80 -6.35 -21.40
C THR A 19 -3.15 -7.82 -21.66
N THR A 20 -2.25 -8.58 -22.26
CA THR A 20 -2.46 -10.01 -22.55
C THR A 20 -2.57 -10.82 -21.27
N ARG A 21 -1.68 -10.61 -20.30
CA ARG A 21 -1.71 -11.38 -19.05
C ARG A 21 -2.93 -11.10 -18.19
N VAL A 22 -3.36 -9.84 -18.10
CA VAL A 22 -4.61 -9.49 -17.40
C VAL A 22 -5.78 -10.21 -18.07
N SER A 23 -5.90 -10.13 -19.40
CA SER A 23 -6.98 -10.77 -20.15
C SER A 23 -7.00 -12.29 -19.98
N GLU A 24 -5.85 -12.96 -20.14
CA GLU A 24 -5.73 -14.42 -19.97
C GLU A 24 -6.11 -14.87 -18.56
N ARG A 25 -5.67 -14.12 -17.54
CA ARG A 25 -5.96 -14.47 -16.14
C ARG A 25 -7.41 -14.24 -15.77
N LEU A 26 -8.02 -13.15 -16.26
CA LEU A 26 -9.45 -12.90 -16.04
C LEU A 26 -10.30 -13.93 -16.79
N GLY A 27 -9.93 -14.32 -18.02
CA GLY A 27 -10.58 -15.44 -18.72
C GLY A 27 -10.47 -16.76 -17.95
N ARG A 28 -9.31 -17.03 -17.32
CA ARG A 28 -9.17 -18.20 -16.44
C ARG A 28 -10.04 -18.10 -15.19
N VAL A 29 -10.21 -16.92 -14.60
CA VAL A 29 -11.12 -16.68 -13.46
C VAL A 29 -12.55 -17.00 -13.86
N GLU A 30 -13.00 -16.54 -15.02
CA GLU A 30 -14.33 -16.80 -15.56
C GLU A 30 -14.57 -18.31 -15.78
N GLU A 31 -13.63 -18.98 -16.47
CA GLU A 31 -13.69 -20.44 -16.67
C GLU A 31 -13.83 -21.21 -15.34
N LEU A 32 -13.06 -20.83 -14.33
CA LEU A 32 -13.08 -21.49 -13.01
C LEU A 32 -14.38 -21.19 -12.25
N ALA A 33 -14.91 -19.99 -12.37
CA ALA A 33 -16.21 -19.62 -11.78
C ALA A 33 -17.36 -20.40 -12.43
N ASP A 34 -17.34 -20.58 -13.74
CA ASP A 34 -18.32 -21.39 -14.44
C ASP A 34 -18.23 -22.87 -14.06
N ARG A 35 -17.03 -23.42 -13.92
CA ARG A 35 -16.82 -24.78 -13.43
C ARG A 35 -17.34 -24.97 -12.00
N LEU A 36 -17.25 -23.97 -11.14
CA LEU A 36 -17.83 -24.02 -9.80
C LEU A 36 -19.37 -24.10 -9.84
N LYS A 37 -19.99 -23.49 -10.84
CA LYS A 37 -21.45 -23.40 -11.03
C LYS A 37 -22.04 -24.49 -11.93
N ASP A 38 -21.24 -25.36 -12.53
CA ASP A 38 -21.67 -26.34 -13.55
C ASP A 38 -22.55 -27.50 -13.04
N GLY A 39 -22.83 -27.55 -11.74
CA GLY A 39 -23.64 -28.60 -11.11
C GLY A 39 -22.93 -29.92 -10.90
N THR A 40 -21.67 -30.04 -11.28
CA THR A 40 -20.87 -31.26 -11.05
C THR A 40 -20.72 -31.53 -9.55
N ALA A 41 -21.03 -32.72 -9.10
CA ALA A 41 -20.84 -33.13 -7.72
C ALA A 41 -19.35 -33.13 -7.36
N ARG A 42 -18.98 -32.38 -6.32
CA ARG A 42 -17.61 -32.25 -5.79
C ARG A 42 -17.63 -32.38 -4.28
N THR A 43 -16.55 -32.90 -3.74
CA THR A 43 -16.31 -32.82 -2.29
C THR A 43 -16.04 -31.35 -1.91
N THR A 44 -16.20 -31.02 -0.63
CA THR A 44 -15.90 -29.67 -0.12
C THR A 44 -14.46 -29.28 -0.39
N ILE A 45 -13.49 -30.19 -0.24
CA ILE A 45 -12.08 -29.94 -0.51
C ILE A 45 -11.82 -29.64 -2.00
N GLU A 46 -12.47 -30.37 -2.91
CA GLU A 46 -12.36 -30.10 -4.35
C GLU A 46 -12.95 -28.74 -4.72
N THR A 47 -14.09 -28.37 -4.12
CA THR A 47 -14.72 -27.07 -4.33
C THR A 47 -13.82 -25.93 -3.81
N LEU A 48 -13.27 -26.06 -2.59
CA LEU A 48 -12.33 -25.09 -2.04
C LEU A 48 -11.02 -25.01 -2.83
N SER A 49 -10.54 -26.15 -3.38
CA SER A 49 -9.34 -26.18 -4.22
C SER A 49 -9.56 -25.43 -5.53
N LEU A 50 -10.71 -25.62 -6.16
CA LEU A 50 -11.08 -24.91 -7.40
C LEU A 50 -11.20 -23.40 -7.16
N TRP A 51 -11.81 -23.00 -6.05
CA TRP A 51 -11.85 -21.61 -5.64
C TRP A 51 -10.46 -21.04 -5.38
N ASN A 52 -9.56 -21.79 -4.74
CA ASN A 52 -8.18 -21.36 -4.53
C ASN A 52 -7.43 -21.13 -5.85
N GLU A 53 -7.65 -22.00 -6.86
CA GLU A 53 -7.10 -21.78 -8.19
C GLU A 53 -7.61 -20.46 -8.82
N LEU A 54 -8.92 -20.21 -8.71
CA LEU A 54 -9.54 -18.96 -9.14
C LEU A 54 -8.91 -17.73 -8.45
N GLN A 55 -8.80 -17.78 -7.12
CA GLN A 55 -8.22 -16.71 -6.34
C GLN A 55 -6.72 -16.49 -6.68
N ILE A 56 -5.98 -17.53 -6.99
CA ILE A 56 -4.58 -17.42 -7.44
C ILE A 56 -4.52 -16.69 -8.78
N ALA A 57 -5.39 -17.02 -9.74
CA ALA A 57 -5.42 -16.34 -11.03
C ALA A 57 -5.77 -14.86 -10.89
N LEU A 58 -6.81 -14.53 -10.15
CA LEU A 58 -7.26 -13.15 -9.89
C LEU A 58 -6.18 -12.32 -9.19
N ARG A 59 -5.58 -12.86 -8.12
CA ARG A 59 -4.54 -12.16 -7.37
C ARG A 59 -3.27 -11.95 -8.16
N ARG A 60 -2.91 -12.88 -9.05
CA ARG A 60 -1.76 -12.69 -9.94
C ARG A 60 -2.00 -11.55 -10.91
N ALA A 61 -3.18 -11.49 -11.54
CA ALA A 61 -3.55 -10.37 -12.43
C ALA A 61 -3.47 -9.03 -11.67
N HIS A 62 -4.05 -8.97 -10.47
CA HIS A 62 -4.05 -7.78 -9.63
C HIS A 62 -2.63 -7.36 -9.21
N SER A 63 -1.82 -8.30 -8.68
CA SER A 63 -0.50 -7.99 -8.14
C SER A 63 0.49 -7.56 -9.22
N GLU A 64 0.48 -8.21 -10.38
CA GLU A 64 1.33 -7.85 -11.51
C GLU A 64 0.97 -6.44 -12.01
N SER A 65 -0.31 -6.14 -12.15
CA SER A 65 -0.80 -4.81 -12.53
C SER A 65 -0.47 -3.75 -11.49
N SER A 66 -0.72 -4.05 -10.20
CA SER A 66 -0.47 -3.11 -9.09
C SER A 66 0.99 -2.70 -8.97
N VAL A 67 1.93 -3.61 -9.21
CA VAL A 67 3.36 -3.26 -9.21
C VAL A 67 3.71 -2.39 -10.40
N LEU A 68 3.30 -2.79 -11.61
CA LEU A 68 3.70 -2.09 -12.82
C LEU A 68 3.08 -0.70 -12.95
N CYS A 69 1.88 -0.47 -12.42
CA CYS A 69 1.28 0.87 -12.40
C CYS A 69 2.04 1.85 -11.51
N GLU A 70 2.80 1.37 -10.52
CA GLU A 70 3.57 2.21 -9.61
C GLU A 70 5.01 2.43 -10.07
N VAL A 71 5.64 1.40 -10.66
CA VAL A 71 7.11 1.43 -10.85
C VAL A 71 7.56 1.44 -12.32
N HIS A 72 6.69 1.19 -13.29
CA HIS A 72 7.13 1.13 -14.68
C HIS A 72 7.49 2.53 -15.21
N PRO A 73 8.64 2.72 -15.91
CA PRO A 73 9.04 4.05 -16.41
C PRO A 73 8.11 4.61 -17.49
N ASP A 74 7.50 3.75 -18.31
CA ASP A 74 6.60 4.15 -19.39
C ASP A 74 5.19 4.47 -18.87
N ALA A 75 4.66 5.64 -19.23
CA ALA A 75 3.35 6.11 -18.80
C ALA A 75 2.18 5.31 -19.40
N GLU A 76 2.31 4.82 -20.64
CA GLU A 76 1.26 4.00 -21.29
C GLU A 76 1.14 2.64 -20.62
N VAL A 77 2.27 2.04 -20.25
CA VAL A 77 2.30 0.78 -19.50
C VAL A 77 1.67 0.97 -18.12
N ARG A 78 2.00 2.08 -17.41
CA ARG A 78 1.35 2.38 -16.12
C ARG A 78 -0.15 2.54 -16.25
N ALA A 79 -0.63 3.25 -17.28
CA ALA A 79 -2.06 3.41 -17.53
C ALA A 79 -2.77 2.08 -17.84
N ALA A 80 -2.17 1.22 -18.65
CA ALA A 80 -2.69 -0.11 -18.91
C ALA A 80 -2.71 -0.99 -17.64
N ALA A 81 -1.69 -0.88 -16.82
CA ALA A 81 -1.62 -1.60 -15.54
C ALA A 81 -2.66 -1.07 -14.53
N GLU A 82 -2.89 0.24 -14.44
CA GLU A 82 -3.97 0.84 -13.63
C GLU A 82 -5.35 0.33 -14.07
N LYS A 83 -5.57 0.22 -15.38
CA LYS A 83 -6.77 -0.42 -15.90
C LYS A 83 -6.87 -1.87 -15.44
N GLY A 84 -5.80 -2.64 -15.50
CA GLY A 84 -5.76 -4.03 -15.01
C GLY A 84 -6.11 -4.15 -13.52
N VAL A 85 -5.65 -3.21 -12.68
CA VAL A 85 -6.06 -3.13 -11.26
C VAL A 85 -7.57 -2.92 -11.15
N THR A 86 -8.12 -1.98 -11.91
CA THR A 86 -9.56 -1.66 -11.90
C THR A 86 -10.40 -2.85 -12.37
N ASP A 87 -10.02 -3.49 -13.48
CA ASP A 87 -10.71 -4.65 -14.02
C ASP A 87 -10.72 -5.82 -13.03
N THR A 88 -9.60 -6.09 -12.37
CA THR A 88 -9.51 -7.17 -11.37
C THR A 88 -10.36 -6.90 -10.14
N GLN A 89 -10.44 -5.64 -9.68
CA GLN A 89 -11.30 -5.24 -8.56
C GLN A 89 -12.79 -5.38 -8.93
N ALA A 90 -13.17 -5.02 -10.14
CA ALA A 90 -14.54 -5.18 -10.63
C ALA A 90 -14.94 -6.67 -10.66
N VAL A 91 -14.05 -7.56 -11.18
CA VAL A 91 -14.30 -9.01 -11.19
C VAL A 91 -14.38 -9.56 -9.77
N GLU A 92 -13.50 -9.15 -8.84
CA GLU A 92 -13.56 -9.60 -7.43
C GLU A 92 -14.90 -9.20 -6.80
N SER A 93 -15.35 -7.97 -7.03
CA SER A 93 -16.64 -7.47 -6.52
C SER A 93 -17.83 -8.26 -7.09
N ALA A 94 -17.81 -8.57 -8.38
CA ALA A 94 -18.83 -9.35 -9.05
C ALA A 94 -18.90 -10.79 -8.52
N LEU A 95 -17.76 -11.43 -8.32
CA LEU A 95 -17.67 -12.79 -7.74
C LEU A 95 -18.24 -12.82 -6.31
N MET A 96 -17.94 -11.82 -5.47
CA MET A 96 -18.45 -11.75 -4.10
C MET A 96 -19.96 -11.48 -4.03
N ALA A 97 -20.54 -10.87 -5.06
CA ALA A 97 -21.98 -10.65 -5.18
C ALA A 97 -22.73 -11.78 -5.90
N ASP A 98 -22.02 -12.81 -6.40
CA ASP A 98 -22.64 -13.90 -7.18
C ASP A 98 -23.37 -14.88 -6.23
N ALA A 99 -24.73 -14.80 -6.27
CA ALA A 99 -25.60 -15.64 -5.45
C ALA A 99 -25.46 -17.14 -5.80
N ALA A 100 -25.17 -17.50 -7.07
CA ALA A 100 -25.00 -18.89 -7.47
C ALA A 100 -23.72 -19.46 -6.90
N LEU A 101 -22.61 -18.70 -6.92
CA LEU A 101 -21.37 -19.09 -6.23
C LEU A 101 -21.57 -19.22 -4.72
N ALA A 102 -22.25 -18.25 -4.10
CA ALA A 102 -22.57 -18.30 -2.67
C ALA A 102 -23.36 -19.56 -2.31
N ALA A 103 -24.35 -19.94 -3.13
CA ALA A 103 -25.13 -21.16 -2.94
C ALA A 103 -24.28 -22.45 -3.04
N VAL A 104 -23.33 -22.50 -3.96
CA VAL A 104 -22.39 -23.65 -4.09
C VAL A 104 -21.62 -23.82 -2.78
N PHE A 105 -21.08 -22.76 -2.20
CA PHE A 105 -20.32 -22.83 -0.95
C PHE A 105 -21.19 -23.06 0.28
N ALA A 106 -22.42 -22.51 0.31
CA ALA A 106 -23.38 -22.76 1.39
C ALA A 106 -23.79 -24.24 1.44
N ALA A 107 -23.88 -24.92 0.31
CA ALA A 107 -24.20 -26.33 0.20
C ALA A 107 -23.03 -27.28 0.57
N THR A 108 -21.80 -26.78 0.78
CA THR A 108 -20.66 -27.60 1.15
C THR A 108 -20.80 -28.13 2.57
N ASP A 109 -20.50 -29.43 2.78
CA ASP A 109 -20.49 -30.06 4.09
C ASP A 109 -19.21 -29.69 4.85
N PRO A 110 -19.29 -29.10 6.05
CA PRO A 110 -18.12 -28.84 6.89
C PRO A 110 -17.54 -30.11 7.55
N ALA A 111 -18.25 -31.24 7.53
CA ALA A 111 -17.80 -32.45 8.18
C ALA A 111 -16.50 -32.99 7.54
N GLY A 112 -15.54 -33.34 8.36
CA GLY A 112 -14.26 -33.91 7.91
C GLY A 112 -13.24 -32.88 7.39
N LEU A 113 -13.54 -31.58 7.44
CA LEU A 113 -12.56 -30.53 7.16
C LEU A 113 -11.56 -30.41 8.32
N ASP A 114 -10.29 -30.17 7.99
CA ASP A 114 -9.35 -29.72 8.99
C ASP A 114 -9.66 -28.26 9.42
N THR A 115 -9.04 -27.79 10.50
CA THR A 115 -9.28 -26.47 11.07
C THR A 115 -9.05 -25.35 10.06
N ASP A 116 -8.05 -25.49 9.18
CA ASP A 116 -7.71 -24.48 8.21
C ASP A 116 -8.72 -24.42 7.06
N ALA A 117 -9.13 -25.57 6.54
CA ALA A 117 -10.14 -25.65 5.48
C ALA A 117 -11.52 -25.17 5.99
N ALA A 118 -11.91 -25.53 7.21
CA ALA A 118 -13.13 -25.02 7.84
C ALA A 118 -13.09 -23.50 7.98
N ARG A 119 -11.99 -22.95 8.46
CA ARG A 119 -11.80 -21.51 8.58
C ARG A 119 -11.87 -20.79 7.22
N VAL A 120 -11.25 -21.36 6.18
CA VAL A 120 -11.32 -20.80 4.81
C VAL A 120 -12.77 -20.76 4.33
N ARG A 121 -13.54 -21.87 4.52
CA ARG A 121 -14.95 -21.93 4.17
C ARG A 121 -15.78 -20.86 4.88
N ASP A 122 -15.62 -20.73 6.19
CA ASP A 122 -16.38 -19.77 6.99
C ASP A 122 -16.06 -18.33 6.61
N HIS A 123 -14.78 -18.01 6.34
CA HIS A 123 -14.39 -16.71 5.84
C HIS A 123 -15.00 -16.41 4.47
N LEU A 124 -15.03 -17.42 3.58
CA LEU A 124 -15.60 -17.27 2.26
C LEU A 124 -17.12 -17.00 2.31
N LEU A 125 -17.87 -17.75 3.13
CA LEU A 125 -19.30 -17.52 3.33
C LEU A 125 -19.58 -16.12 3.92
N ARG A 126 -18.77 -15.68 4.86
CA ARG A 126 -18.82 -14.31 5.37
C ARG A 126 -18.56 -13.29 4.25
N ASP A 127 -17.54 -13.52 3.43
CA ASP A 127 -17.15 -12.57 2.37
C ASP A 127 -18.24 -12.49 1.28
N PHE A 128 -18.93 -13.58 0.95
CA PHE A 128 -20.13 -13.55 0.09
C PHE A 128 -21.27 -12.73 0.70
N ARG A 129 -21.57 -12.93 1.99
CA ARG A 129 -22.58 -12.12 2.69
C ARG A 129 -22.21 -10.64 2.65
N ARG A 130 -20.95 -10.30 2.88
CA ARG A 130 -20.43 -8.93 2.81
C ARG A 130 -20.47 -8.35 1.39
N GLY A 131 -20.38 -9.19 0.37
CA GLY A 131 -20.59 -8.83 -1.03
C GLY A 131 -22.07 -8.65 -1.41
N GLY A 132 -22.99 -9.04 -0.52
CA GLY A 132 -24.43 -8.94 -0.74
C GLY A 132 -25.03 -10.14 -1.48
N ALA A 133 -24.32 -11.26 -1.62
CA ALA A 133 -24.78 -12.44 -2.36
C ALA A 133 -26.05 -13.08 -1.76
N ASP A 134 -26.35 -12.84 -0.48
CA ASP A 134 -27.54 -13.27 0.24
C ASP A 134 -28.74 -12.31 0.10
N ARG A 135 -28.56 -11.20 -0.63
CA ARG A 135 -29.60 -10.19 -0.85
C ARG A 135 -30.37 -10.44 -2.15
N ASP A 136 -31.53 -9.78 -2.26
CA ASP A 136 -32.27 -9.78 -3.52
C ASP A 136 -31.50 -9.10 -4.66
N GLU A 137 -31.93 -9.32 -5.93
CA GLU A 137 -31.25 -8.83 -7.12
C GLU A 137 -31.08 -7.31 -7.13
N ALA A 138 -32.13 -6.56 -6.75
CA ALA A 138 -32.10 -5.10 -6.76
C ALA A 138 -31.09 -4.57 -5.74
N THR A 139 -31.03 -5.16 -4.56
CA THR A 139 -30.07 -4.84 -3.51
C THR A 139 -28.64 -5.14 -3.95
N ARG A 140 -28.39 -6.29 -4.60
CA ARG A 140 -27.07 -6.64 -5.14
C ARG A 140 -26.61 -5.66 -6.20
N GLN A 141 -27.50 -5.34 -7.16
CA GLN A 141 -27.18 -4.37 -8.20
C GLN A 141 -26.85 -3.00 -7.61
N ARG A 142 -27.64 -2.53 -6.64
CA ARG A 142 -27.38 -1.26 -5.97
C ARG A 142 -26.05 -1.27 -5.20
N ALA A 143 -25.71 -2.38 -4.53
CA ALA A 143 -24.41 -2.52 -3.84
C ALA A 143 -23.23 -2.45 -4.81
N GLN A 144 -23.35 -3.03 -6.00
CA GLN A 144 -22.32 -2.96 -7.05
C GLN A 144 -22.17 -1.54 -7.61
N GLU A 145 -23.28 -0.82 -7.85
CA GLU A 145 -23.24 0.58 -8.29
C GLU A 145 -22.53 1.46 -7.26
N LEU A 146 -22.85 1.29 -5.97
CA LEU A 146 -22.19 2.01 -4.89
C LEU A 146 -20.71 1.65 -4.77
N ALA A 147 -20.33 0.38 -4.98
CA ALA A 147 -18.93 -0.04 -4.98
C ALA A 147 -18.14 0.54 -6.16
N ALA A 148 -18.74 0.63 -7.33
CA ALA A 148 -18.14 1.28 -8.49
C ALA A 148 -17.93 2.78 -8.22
N ARG A 149 -18.95 3.45 -7.64
CA ARG A 149 -18.86 4.88 -7.29
C ARG A 149 -17.80 5.15 -6.22
N ASP A 150 -17.69 4.31 -5.17
CA ASP A 150 -16.61 4.38 -4.17
C ASP A 150 -15.23 4.31 -4.84
N SER A 151 -15.05 3.38 -5.79
CA SER A 151 -13.79 3.25 -6.53
C SER A 151 -13.47 4.48 -7.36
N GLU A 152 -14.42 5.02 -8.10
CA GLU A 152 -14.25 6.27 -8.88
C GLU A 152 -13.85 7.44 -8.00
N LEU A 153 -14.56 7.65 -6.88
CA LEU A 153 -14.28 8.73 -5.94
C LEU A 153 -12.92 8.57 -5.26
N SER A 154 -12.56 7.35 -4.89
CA SER A 154 -11.26 7.05 -4.29
C SER A 154 -10.11 7.32 -5.26
N LEU A 155 -10.26 6.98 -6.55
CA LEU A 155 -9.30 7.30 -7.59
C LEU A 155 -9.21 8.80 -7.85
N ALA A 156 -10.36 9.50 -7.90
CA ALA A 156 -10.41 10.95 -8.08
C ALA A 156 -9.73 11.66 -6.90
N PHE A 157 -9.99 11.24 -5.67
CA PHE A 157 -9.36 11.77 -4.46
C PHE A 157 -7.83 11.63 -4.50
N ALA A 158 -7.35 10.44 -4.83
CA ALA A 158 -5.91 10.17 -4.94
C ALA A 158 -5.27 10.95 -6.11
N ARG A 159 -5.96 11.07 -7.25
CA ARG A 159 -5.50 11.85 -8.40
C ARG A 159 -5.34 13.32 -8.05
N ASN A 160 -6.34 13.93 -7.41
CA ASN A 160 -6.29 15.34 -7.01
C ASN A 160 -5.09 15.61 -6.07
N ILE A 161 -4.74 14.68 -5.17
CA ILE A 161 -3.55 14.81 -4.31
C ILE A 161 -2.27 14.76 -5.16
N ARG A 162 -2.20 13.82 -6.09
CA ARG A 162 -1.02 13.62 -6.95
C ARG A 162 -0.79 14.82 -7.88
N GLU A 163 -1.87 15.33 -8.49
CA GLU A 163 -1.82 16.48 -9.39
C GLU A 163 -1.75 17.82 -8.65
N GLY A 164 -2.15 17.82 -7.39
CA GLY A 164 -2.13 19.00 -6.52
C GLY A 164 -0.74 19.38 -5.98
N ARG A 165 0.33 18.74 -6.46
CA ARG A 165 1.71 19.08 -6.08
C ARG A 165 1.95 20.60 -6.20
N ARG A 166 2.54 21.16 -5.18
CA ARG A 166 2.85 22.60 -5.08
C ARG A 166 4.34 22.80 -4.87
N GLU A 167 4.79 24.03 -5.11
CA GLU A 167 6.14 24.46 -4.83
C GLU A 167 6.09 25.79 -4.06
N ILE A 168 7.02 25.98 -3.16
CA ILE A 168 7.32 27.28 -2.57
C ILE A 168 8.66 27.78 -3.12
N ARG A 169 8.83 29.09 -3.20
CA ARG A 169 10.07 29.73 -3.61
C ARG A 169 10.69 30.43 -2.40
N VAL A 170 11.93 30.11 -2.10
CA VAL A 170 12.63 30.65 -0.94
C VAL A 170 13.99 31.21 -1.33
N ALA A 171 14.50 32.15 -0.55
CA ALA A 171 15.86 32.66 -0.72
C ALA A 171 16.89 31.55 -0.40
N PRO A 172 18.07 31.52 -1.03
CA PRO A 172 19.09 30.50 -0.78
C PRO A 172 19.48 30.38 0.69
N GLU A 173 19.47 31.48 1.43
CA GLU A 173 19.81 31.53 2.86
C GLU A 173 18.82 30.75 3.74
N ALA A 174 17.58 30.58 3.26
CA ALA A 174 16.55 29.81 3.96
C ALA A 174 16.84 28.29 3.99
N LEU A 175 17.81 27.83 3.19
CA LEU A 175 18.30 26.45 3.19
C LEU A 175 19.31 26.17 4.32
N ASP A 176 19.64 27.16 5.15
CA ASP A 176 20.54 26.95 6.29
C ASP A 176 20.06 25.83 7.21
N GLY A 177 20.95 24.91 7.54
CA GLY A 177 20.69 23.72 8.34
C GLY A 177 20.30 22.47 7.56
N LEU A 178 19.98 22.59 6.27
CA LEU A 178 19.69 21.44 5.41
C LEU A 178 20.97 20.68 5.02
N PRO A 179 20.89 19.36 4.76
CA PRO A 179 22.04 18.57 4.28
C PRO A 179 22.63 19.11 2.98
N GLU A 180 23.96 19.02 2.83
CA GLU A 180 24.67 19.53 1.64
C GLU A 180 24.19 18.88 0.33
N ASP A 181 23.93 17.57 0.35
CA ASP A 181 23.42 16.85 -0.80
C ASP A 181 22.01 17.26 -1.19
N PHE A 182 21.18 17.61 -0.21
CA PHE A 182 19.86 18.20 -0.46
C PHE A 182 20.00 19.56 -1.13
N ILE A 183 20.86 20.44 -0.62
CA ILE A 183 21.11 21.76 -1.20
C ILE A 183 21.63 21.64 -2.63
N ALA A 184 22.55 20.71 -2.89
CA ALA A 184 23.10 20.45 -4.22
C ALA A 184 22.04 19.99 -5.25
N GLN A 185 20.96 19.37 -4.81
CA GLN A 185 19.85 18.92 -5.67
C GLN A 185 18.84 20.04 -5.96
N HIS A 186 18.91 21.17 -5.24
CA HIS A 186 17.98 22.28 -5.35
C HIS A 186 18.73 23.56 -5.83
N PRO A 187 19.03 23.67 -7.12
CA PRO A 187 19.79 24.80 -7.66
C PRO A 187 18.97 26.09 -7.58
N ILE A 188 19.70 27.21 -7.50
CA ILE A 188 19.11 28.54 -7.56
C ILE A 188 18.57 28.77 -8.98
N GLY A 189 17.30 29.16 -9.07
CA GLY A 189 16.63 29.47 -10.33
C GLY A 189 17.06 30.81 -10.92
N GLU A 190 16.60 31.09 -12.12
CA GLU A 190 16.87 32.37 -12.83
C GLU A 190 16.33 33.59 -12.07
N ASP A 191 15.33 33.42 -11.23
CA ASP A 191 14.74 34.43 -10.35
C ASP A 191 15.55 34.65 -9.04
N GLY A 192 16.66 33.96 -8.86
CA GLY A 192 17.50 34.03 -7.66
C GLY A 192 16.93 33.23 -6.46
N LEU A 193 15.85 32.47 -6.63
CA LEU A 193 15.20 31.70 -5.57
C LEU A 193 15.38 30.21 -5.78
N VAL A 194 15.23 29.45 -4.70
CA VAL A 194 15.22 27.98 -4.71
C VAL A 194 13.80 27.48 -4.64
N ALA A 195 13.47 26.50 -5.48
CA ALA A 195 12.17 25.83 -5.45
C ALA A 195 12.21 24.64 -4.50
N LEU A 196 11.28 24.59 -3.56
CA LEU A 196 11.06 23.46 -2.66
C LEU A 196 9.66 22.89 -2.93
N SER A 197 9.59 21.59 -3.18
CA SER A 197 8.34 20.94 -3.55
C SER A 197 7.60 20.38 -2.34
N THR A 198 6.30 20.08 -2.53
CA THR A 198 5.52 19.37 -1.52
C THR A 198 5.73 17.85 -1.56
N ASP A 199 6.74 17.35 -2.25
CA ASP A 199 7.13 15.95 -2.20
C ASP A 199 7.63 15.57 -0.81
N ASN A 200 7.41 14.33 -0.44
CA ASN A 200 7.70 13.88 0.91
C ASN A 200 9.18 14.05 1.30
N LEU A 201 10.10 13.88 0.35
CA LEU A 201 11.55 14.04 0.59
C LEU A 201 11.89 15.49 0.94
N ASP A 202 11.39 16.45 0.16
CA ASP A 202 11.63 17.88 0.40
C ASP A 202 11.00 18.31 1.72
N VAL A 203 9.73 17.92 1.94
CA VAL A 203 9.00 18.28 3.15
C VAL A 203 9.73 17.75 4.39
N MET A 204 10.09 16.45 4.39
CA MET A 204 10.74 15.84 5.56
C MET A 204 12.13 16.42 5.83
N ALA A 205 12.91 16.72 4.78
CA ALA A 205 14.20 17.39 4.95
C ALA A 205 14.02 18.79 5.56
N VAL A 206 13.11 19.59 5.00
CA VAL A 206 12.88 20.96 5.44
C VAL A 206 12.32 21.01 6.86
N VAL A 207 11.28 20.24 7.19
CA VAL A 207 10.68 20.29 8.53
C VAL A 207 11.59 19.67 9.60
N SER A 208 12.61 18.86 9.23
CA SER A 208 13.54 18.27 10.18
C SER A 208 14.80 19.13 10.41
N TYR A 209 15.30 19.80 9.37
CA TYR A 209 16.64 20.39 9.40
C TYR A 209 16.68 21.89 9.12
N ALA A 210 15.76 22.47 8.34
CA ALA A 210 15.83 23.90 8.02
C ALA A 210 15.73 24.75 9.28
N ARG A 211 16.70 25.65 9.50
CA ARG A 211 16.68 26.58 10.63
C ARG A 211 15.65 27.69 10.45
N ASP A 212 15.40 28.10 9.20
CA ASP A 212 14.38 29.09 8.91
C ASP A 212 12.96 28.57 9.17
N ARG A 213 12.35 29.03 10.27
CA ARG A 213 10.99 28.65 10.64
C ARG A 213 9.95 29.05 9.61
N ALA A 214 10.13 30.21 8.95
CA ALA A 214 9.18 30.69 7.96
C ALA A 214 9.08 29.70 6.78
N THR A 215 10.19 29.16 6.33
CA THR A 215 10.26 28.11 5.29
C THR A 215 9.60 26.82 5.76
N ARG A 216 9.87 26.34 7.00
CA ARG A 216 9.18 25.14 7.54
C ARG A 216 7.66 25.30 7.53
N VAL A 217 7.17 26.43 8.05
CA VAL A 217 5.72 26.74 8.10
C VAL A 217 5.12 26.86 6.71
N ALA A 218 5.77 27.57 5.79
CA ALA A 218 5.27 27.76 4.43
C ALA A 218 5.15 26.42 3.68
N LEU A 219 6.19 25.57 3.74
CA LEU A 219 6.18 24.29 3.06
C LEU A 219 5.20 23.31 3.69
N HIS A 220 5.16 23.26 5.03
CA HIS A 220 4.19 22.42 5.77
C HIS A 220 2.75 22.82 5.40
N ARG A 221 2.44 24.12 5.34
CA ARG A 221 1.13 24.62 4.92
C ARG A 221 0.80 24.24 3.48
N ALA A 222 1.74 24.46 2.56
CA ALA A 222 1.58 24.06 1.16
C ALA A 222 1.30 22.55 1.03
N ARG A 223 1.94 21.73 1.87
CA ARG A 223 1.69 20.28 1.95
C ARG A 223 0.32 19.95 2.54
N ALA A 224 -0.11 20.64 3.59
CA ALA A 224 -1.43 20.44 4.21
C ALA A 224 -2.57 20.81 3.26
N ASP A 225 -2.35 21.82 2.42
CA ASP A 225 -3.33 22.31 1.45
C ASP A 225 -3.35 21.53 0.11
N LEU A 226 -2.68 20.36 0.03
CA LEU A 226 -2.73 19.52 -1.18
C LEU A 226 -4.17 19.09 -1.47
N ALA A 227 -4.56 19.30 -2.74
CA ALA A 227 -5.91 19.00 -3.24
C ALA A 227 -7.07 19.73 -2.53
N TRP A 228 -6.78 20.66 -1.63
CA TRP A 228 -7.81 21.51 -1.04
C TRP A 228 -8.04 22.74 -1.96
N PRO A 229 -9.32 23.16 -2.21
CA PRO A 229 -10.58 22.54 -1.73
C PRO A 229 -11.16 21.46 -2.67
N ALA A 230 -10.44 21.03 -3.71
CA ALA A 230 -10.95 20.12 -4.73
C ALA A 230 -11.46 18.78 -4.16
N ASN A 231 -10.85 18.31 -3.08
CA ASN A 231 -11.23 17.04 -2.44
C ASN A 231 -12.37 17.14 -1.43
N ASP A 232 -12.80 18.34 -1.01
CA ASP A 232 -13.89 18.48 -0.04
C ASP A 232 -15.21 17.83 -0.53
N PRO A 233 -15.72 18.15 -1.75
CA PRO A 233 -16.92 17.51 -2.25
C PRO A 233 -16.71 16.02 -2.56
N VAL A 234 -15.52 15.60 -2.99
CA VAL A 234 -15.19 14.20 -3.26
C VAL A 234 -15.23 13.39 -1.96
N LEU A 235 -14.66 13.92 -0.87
CA LEU A 235 -14.68 13.27 0.43
C LEU A 235 -16.10 13.16 0.98
N ALA A 236 -16.90 14.24 0.88
CA ALA A 236 -18.27 14.24 1.36
C ALA A 236 -19.11 13.17 0.65
N GLU A 237 -19.02 13.09 -0.69
CA GLU A 237 -19.72 12.06 -1.46
C GLU A 237 -19.21 10.65 -1.16
N LEU A 238 -17.89 10.49 -1.00
CA LEU A 238 -17.27 9.20 -0.67
C LEU A 238 -17.79 8.65 0.67
N LEU A 239 -17.89 9.51 1.68
CA LEU A 239 -18.44 9.12 2.99
C LEU A 239 -19.94 8.75 2.90
N ASP A 240 -20.72 9.49 2.12
CA ASP A 240 -22.14 9.20 1.91
C ASP A 240 -22.34 7.87 1.15
N VAL A 241 -21.61 7.64 0.07
CA VAL A 241 -21.66 6.38 -0.69
C VAL A 241 -21.29 5.18 0.18
N ARG A 242 -20.29 5.31 1.02
CA ARG A 242 -19.87 4.27 1.96
C ARG A 242 -20.94 3.98 3.01
N GLN A 243 -21.58 5.01 3.56
CA GLN A 243 -22.67 4.81 4.52
C GLN A 243 -23.87 4.15 3.85
N GLN A 244 -24.30 4.62 2.67
CA GLN A 244 -25.37 3.97 1.90
C GLN A 244 -25.10 2.48 1.65
N ARG A 245 -23.85 2.12 1.33
CA ARG A 245 -23.44 0.73 1.12
C ARG A 245 -23.51 -0.08 2.41
N ALA A 246 -23.08 0.48 3.54
CA ALA A 246 -23.15 -0.17 4.84
C ALA A 246 -24.62 -0.44 5.23
N ASP A 247 -25.49 0.56 5.11
CA ASP A 247 -26.92 0.47 5.40
C ASP A 247 -27.59 -0.62 4.54
N LEU A 248 -27.30 -0.63 3.23
CA LEU A 248 -27.83 -1.58 2.26
C LEU A 248 -27.47 -3.03 2.61
N LEU A 249 -26.26 -3.24 3.14
CA LEU A 249 -25.73 -4.55 3.54
C LEU A 249 -26.11 -4.91 4.99
N GLY A 250 -26.80 -4.01 5.72
CA GLY A 250 -27.28 -4.26 7.08
C GLY A 250 -26.29 -3.99 8.19
N TYR A 251 -25.32 -3.12 7.96
CA TYR A 251 -24.37 -2.65 8.97
C TYR A 251 -24.78 -1.29 9.51
N ALA A 252 -24.52 -1.03 10.78
CA ALA A 252 -24.84 0.24 11.43
C ALA A 252 -23.98 1.41 10.89
N SER A 253 -22.74 1.10 10.45
CA SER A 253 -21.83 2.08 9.89
C SER A 253 -20.84 1.45 8.92
N TRP A 254 -20.22 2.28 8.07
CA TRP A 254 -19.10 1.84 7.25
C TRP A 254 -17.92 1.32 8.10
N ALA A 255 -17.70 1.92 9.27
CA ALA A 255 -16.66 1.48 10.19
C ALA A 255 -16.93 0.05 10.70
N ASP A 256 -18.18 -0.32 11.01
CA ASP A 256 -18.54 -1.69 11.39
C ASP A 256 -18.36 -2.66 10.23
N TYR A 257 -18.77 -2.27 9.01
CA TYR A 257 -18.52 -3.07 7.80
C TYR A 257 -17.03 -3.35 7.60
N GLU A 258 -16.18 -2.35 7.65
CA GLU A 258 -14.71 -2.51 7.42
C GLU A 258 -14.03 -3.30 8.54
N THR A 259 -14.48 -3.16 9.77
CA THR A 259 -13.82 -3.77 10.93
C THR A 259 -14.22 -5.21 11.21
N GLU A 260 -15.36 -5.67 10.71
CA GLU A 260 -15.80 -7.07 10.90
C GLU A 260 -14.72 -8.10 10.56
N THR A 261 -13.91 -7.84 9.52
CA THR A 261 -12.84 -8.73 9.08
C THR A 261 -11.47 -8.40 9.67
N ARG A 262 -11.38 -7.40 10.53
CA ARG A 262 -10.14 -6.97 11.19
C ARG A 262 -10.01 -7.59 12.57
N MET A 263 -8.83 -7.47 13.18
CA MET A 263 -8.59 -7.99 14.52
C MET A 263 -9.53 -7.38 15.59
N ALA A 264 -9.91 -6.11 15.42
CA ALA A 264 -10.81 -5.43 16.35
C ALA A 264 -12.25 -5.92 16.26
N GLY A 265 -12.72 -6.36 15.10
CA GLY A 265 -14.03 -6.96 14.88
C GLY A 265 -15.21 -5.97 14.86
N SER A 266 -15.07 -4.77 15.44
CA SER A 266 -16.14 -3.74 15.47
C SER A 266 -15.56 -2.34 15.61
N ALA A 267 -16.34 -1.34 15.17
CA ALA A 267 -16.03 0.09 15.35
C ALA A 267 -15.93 0.46 16.84
N ALA A 268 -16.85 -0.07 17.67
CA ALA A 268 -16.84 0.17 19.11
C ALA A 268 -15.55 -0.31 19.79
N ARG A 269 -15.01 -1.50 19.40
CA ARG A 269 -13.73 -1.98 19.95
C ARG A 269 -12.55 -1.10 19.51
N ILE A 270 -12.60 -0.53 18.28
CA ILE A 270 -11.58 0.43 17.85
C ILE A 270 -11.64 1.70 18.71
N ALA A 271 -12.83 2.26 18.92
CA ALA A 271 -13.01 3.44 19.77
C ALA A 271 -12.46 3.21 21.18
N SER A 272 -12.86 2.11 21.83
CA SER A 272 -12.33 1.74 23.16
C SER A 272 -10.82 1.56 23.17
N PHE A 273 -10.24 0.96 22.15
CA PHE A 273 -8.79 0.81 22.05
C PHE A 273 -8.06 2.14 21.88
N LEU A 274 -8.64 3.08 21.13
CA LEU A 274 -8.08 4.42 20.97
C LEU A 274 -8.13 5.19 22.30
N ASP A 275 -9.25 5.07 23.04
CA ASP A 275 -9.38 5.68 24.38
C ASP A 275 -8.36 5.09 25.35
N GLU A 276 -8.17 3.75 25.36
CA GLU A 276 -7.14 3.08 26.18
C GLU A 276 -5.72 3.58 25.85
N VAL A 277 -5.41 3.77 24.55
CA VAL A 277 -4.09 4.28 24.11
C VAL A 277 -3.93 5.74 24.48
N ASP A 278 -4.96 6.58 24.28
CA ASP A 278 -4.91 8.01 24.64
C ASP A 278 -4.67 8.18 26.15
N GLU A 279 -5.42 7.45 26.98
CA GLU A 279 -5.24 7.49 28.42
C GLU A 279 -3.83 7.03 28.86
N ALA A 280 -3.35 5.91 28.30
CA ALA A 280 -2.05 5.35 28.65
C ALA A 280 -0.87 6.23 28.18
N SER A 281 -1.01 6.96 27.07
CA SER A 281 0.05 7.79 26.50
C SER A 281 0.03 9.23 26.98
N ARG A 282 -1.06 9.74 27.53
CA ARG A 282 -1.29 11.15 27.85
C ARG A 282 -0.17 11.78 28.68
N ALA A 283 0.18 11.18 29.80
CA ALA A 283 1.22 11.72 30.66
C ALA A 283 2.60 11.80 29.99
N ALA A 284 2.95 10.80 29.18
CA ALA A 284 4.20 10.81 28.42
C ALA A 284 4.17 11.84 27.28
N SER A 285 3.05 11.96 26.60
CA SER A 285 2.83 12.96 25.53
C SER A 285 2.89 14.39 26.07
N ASP A 286 2.26 14.66 27.21
CA ASP A 286 2.30 15.99 27.87
C ASP A 286 3.73 16.34 28.27
N ALA A 287 4.47 15.40 28.86
CA ALA A 287 5.86 15.61 29.24
C ALA A 287 6.77 15.87 28.02
N GLU A 288 6.56 15.13 26.92
CA GLU A 288 7.29 15.36 25.68
C GLU A 288 6.95 16.71 25.05
N TYR A 289 5.68 17.10 25.04
CA TYR A 289 5.24 18.41 24.56
C TYR A 289 5.88 19.57 25.32
N GLU A 290 5.96 19.49 26.66
CA GLU A 290 6.62 20.49 27.48
C GLU A 290 8.13 20.59 27.16
N LEU A 291 8.80 19.48 26.87
CA LEU A 291 10.20 19.49 26.43
C LEU A 291 10.36 20.23 25.09
N LEU A 292 9.47 19.95 24.13
CA LEU A 292 9.46 20.61 22.81
C LEU A 292 9.20 22.11 22.97
N LEU A 293 8.22 22.49 23.78
CA LEU A 293 7.88 23.89 24.04
C LEU A 293 9.02 24.64 24.73
N ALA A 294 9.63 24.03 25.73
CA ALA A 294 10.80 24.60 26.42
C ALA A 294 11.97 24.81 25.47
N ARG A 295 12.20 23.84 24.54
CA ARG A 295 13.25 23.97 23.52
C ARG A 295 12.92 25.07 22.51
N LEU A 296 11.66 25.20 22.08
CA LEU A 296 11.21 26.26 21.17
C LEU A 296 11.41 27.65 21.79
N ARG A 297 11.13 27.80 23.08
CA ARG A 297 11.29 29.07 23.78
C ARG A 297 12.74 29.54 23.92
N GLN A 298 13.73 28.68 23.70
CA GLN A 298 15.13 29.10 23.59
C GLN A 298 15.39 29.89 22.30
N GLU A 299 14.63 29.64 21.24
CA GLU A 299 14.71 30.36 19.98
C GLU A 299 13.65 31.48 19.86
N ILE A 300 12.46 31.24 20.43
CA ILE A 300 11.31 32.17 20.40
C ILE A 300 10.78 32.27 21.84
N PRO A 301 11.28 33.23 22.66
CA PRO A 301 10.97 33.34 24.10
C PRO A 301 9.46 33.39 24.41
N ASP A 302 8.67 34.04 23.54
CA ASP A 302 7.22 34.22 23.72
C ASP A 302 6.38 33.14 23.06
N ALA A 303 6.96 32.01 22.64
CA ALA A 303 6.20 30.94 22.00
C ALA A 303 5.13 30.39 22.96
N ALA A 304 3.87 30.46 22.51
CA ALA A 304 2.74 29.95 23.29
C ALA A 304 2.53 28.44 23.08
N GLU A 305 2.83 27.94 21.87
CA GLU A 305 2.58 26.55 21.47
C GLU A 305 3.62 26.06 20.45
N VAL A 306 3.73 24.74 20.33
CA VAL A 306 4.52 24.07 19.29
C VAL A 306 3.61 23.79 18.09
N SER A 307 3.94 24.35 16.94
CA SER A 307 3.22 24.02 15.71
C SER A 307 3.68 22.66 15.14
N THR A 308 2.82 22.04 14.33
CA THR A 308 3.18 20.80 13.62
C THR A 308 4.38 20.97 12.67
N ALA A 309 4.62 22.18 12.16
CA ALA A 309 5.78 22.52 11.35
C ALA A 309 7.09 22.61 12.15
N ASP A 310 7.00 22.79 13.47
CA ASP A 310 8.16 22.87 14.37
C ASP A 310 8.53 21.52 15.00
N GLN A 311 7.58 20.58 15.07
CA GLN A 311 7.73 19.33 15.83
C GLN A 311 8.95 18.52 15.42
N TYR A 312 9.11 18.21 14.13
CA TYR A 312 10.24 17.41 13.63
C TYR A 312 11.58 18.12 13.81
N TYR A 313 11.61 19.44 13.59
CA TYR A 313 12.80 20.25 13.83
C TYR A 313 13.24 20.18 15.29
N LEU A 314 12.32 20.41 16.22
CA LEU A 314 12.60 20.40 17.64
C LEU A 314 13.04 19.02 18.13
N LEU A 315 12.39 17.94 17.65
CA LEU A 315 12.81 16.57 17.94
C LEU A 315 14.24 16.32 17.44
N THR A 316 14.56 16.73 16.23
CA THR A 316 15.91 16.59 15.67
C THR A 316 16.93 17.34 16.54
N ARG A 317 16.64 18.61 16.90
CA ARG A 317 17.53 19.40 17.78
C ARG A 317 17.72 18.75 19.16
N LEU A 318 16.64 18.30 19.80
CA LEU A 318 16.72 17.61 21.09
C LEU A 318 17.51 16.32 21.02
N HIS A 319 17.38 15.54 19.94
CA HIS A 319 18.15 14.32 19.74
C HIS A 319 19.64 14.63 19.58
N GLU A 320 19.99 15.61 18.76
CA GLU A 320 21.38 16.03 18.58
C GLU A 320 22.00 16.52 19.91
N GLU A 321 21.28 17.37 20.64
CA GLU A 321 21.74 17.94 21.90
C GLU A 321 21.87 16.89 23.02
N ARG A 322 20.92 15.92 23.07
CA ARG A 322 20.84 14.94 24.15
C ARG A 322 21.72 13.72 23.93
N PHE A 323 21.83 13.27 22.68
CA PHE A 323 22.49 12.02 22.36
C PHE A 323 23.78 12.21 21.54
N ALA A 324 24.10 13.43 21.15
CA ALA A 324 25.23 13.76 20.26
C ALA A 324 25.26 12.91 18.99
N VAL A 325 24.08 12.55 18.46
CA VAL A 325 23.92 11.76 17.24
C VAL A 325 23.70 12.71 16.07
N ASP A 326 24.65 12.72 15.15
CA ASP A 326 24.50 13.33 13.84
C ASP A 326 23.90 12.31 12.86
N SER A 327 22.67 12.55 12.45
CA SER A 327 21.96 11.67 11.49
C SER A 327 22.70 11.58 10.14
N GLN A 328 23.43 12.61 9.74
CA GLN A 328 24.21 12.62 8.50
C GLN A 328 25.45 11.71 8.63
N GLU A 329 26.07 11.67 9.82
CA GLU A 329 27.15 10.72 10.06
C GLU A 329 26.65 9.27 10.05
N VAL A 330 25.49 9.01 10.68
CA VAL A 330 24.86 7.67 10.63
C VAL A 330 24.56 7.26 9.17
N ARG A 331 24.04 8.18 8.36
CA ARG A 331 23.72 7.94 6.94
C ARG A 331 24.94 7.47 6.13
N ARG A 332 26.12 7.96 6.41
CA ARG A 332 27.38 7.52 5.72
C ARG A 332 27.68 6.04 5.92
N HIS A 333 27.17 5.42 6.98
CA HIS A 333 27.30 4.00 7.26
C HIS A 333 26.19 3.14 6.66
N LEU A 334 25.13 3.77 6.13
CA LEU A 334 23.96 3.11 5.53
C LEU A 334 24.01 3.15 3.99
N ASP A 335 25.18 2.82 3.43
CA ASP A 335 25.30 2.64 1.98
C ASP A 335 24.34 1.56 1.47
N PHE A 336 23.72 1.79 0.31
CA PHE A 336 22.70 0.91 -0.25
C PHE A 336 23.18 -0.54 -0.39
N GLU A 337 24.38 -0.77 -0.94
CA GLU A 337 24.91 -2.11 -1.16
C GLU A 337 25.11 -2.85 0.16
N ARG A 338 25.62 -2.15 1.17
CA ARG A 338 25.80 -2.71 2.51
C ARG A 338 24.45 -3.03 3.17
N VAL A 339 23.48 -2.13 3.07
CA VAL A 339 22.13 -2.33 3.63
C VAL A 339 21.43 -3.49 2.93
N LEU A 340 21.51 -3.57 1.59
CA LEU A 340 20.94 -4.67 0.83
C LEU A 340 21.58 -6.01 1.24
N ALA A 341 22.90 -6.08 1.30
CA ALA A 341 23.59 -7.29 1.73
C ALA A 341 23.18 -7.71 3.15
N GLY A 342 23.09 -6.73 4.08
CA GLY A 342 22.63 -6.96 5.45
C GLY A 342 21.17 -7.42 5.54
N LEU A 343 20.28 -6.87 4.69
CA LEU A 343 18.89 -7.28 4.59
C LEU A 343 18.76 -8.73 4.13
N LEU A 344 19.47 -9.08 3.06
CA LEU A 344 19.43 -10.44 2.50
C LEU A 344 20.01 -11.46 3.50
N ASP A 345 21.14 -11.14 4.17
CA ASP A 345 21.71 -11.99 5.21
C ASP A 345 20.76 -12.17 6.40
N THR A 346 20.23 -11.07 6.93
CA THR A 346 19.34 -11.09 8.11
C THR A 346 18.07 -11.90 7.83
N THR A 347 17.43 -11.65 6.69
CA THR A 347 16.21 -12.38 6.30
C THR A 347 16.52 -13.82 5.90
N GLY A 348 17.67 -14.07 5.30
CA GLY A 348 18.17 -15.40 5.00
C GLY A 348 18.27 -16.24 6.27
N ARG A 349 18.95 -15.73 7.28
CA ARG A 349 19.10 -16.39 8.59
C ARG A 349 17.79 -16.54 9.36
N LEU A 350 16.92 -15.50 9.33
CA LEU A 350 15.66 -15.52 10.05
C LEU A 350 14.66 -16.54 9.50
N PHE A 351 14.65 -16.73 8.19
CA PHE A 351 13.66 -17.60 7.52
C PHE A 351 14.27 -18.92 6.97
N ASP A 352 15.56 -19.15 7.22
CA ASP A 352 16.30 -20.31 6.69
C ASP A 352 16.17 -20.40 5.16
N ILE A 353 16.48 -19.28 4.48
CA ILE A 353 16.40 -19.13 3.02
C ILE A 353 17.72 -18.56 2.48
N GLU A 354 17.99 -18.83 1.22
CA GLU A 354 19.11 -18.29 0.47
C GLU A 354 18.57 -17.45 -0.71
N TYR A 355 19.20 -16.30 -0.95
CA TYR A 355 18.92 -15.43 -2.09
C TYR A 355 20.00 -15.66 -3.16
N VAL A 356 19.62 -16.31 -4.25
CA VAL A 356 20.52 -16.59 -5.39
C VAL A 356 20.26 -15.56 -6.47
N PRO A 357 21.21 -14.70 -6.83
CA PRO A 357 21.02 -13.73 -7.91
C PRO A 357 20.67 -14.43 -9.24
N THR A 358 19.76 -13.82 -10.00
CA THR A 358 19.39 -14.29 -11.35
C THR A 358 19.51 -13.15 -12.36
N ASP A 359 19.71 -13.53 -13.63
CA ASP A 359 19.72 -12.58 -14.75
C ASP A 359 18.33 -12.47 -15.40
N ASP A 360 17.25 -12.70 -14.63
CA ASP A 360 15.89 -12.60 -15.15
C ASP A 360 15.61 -11.17 -15.66
N PRO A 361 14.96 -11.04 -16.83
CA PRO A 361 14.59 -9.74 -17.36
C PRO A 361 13.69 -8.95 -16.40
N ALA A 362 13.88 -7.63 -16.38
CA ALA A 362 13.09 -6.72 -15.55
C ALA A 362 12.79 -5.43 -16.32
N TRP A 363 11.89 -4.61 -15.77
CA TRP A 363 11.41 -3.36 -16.37
C TRP A 363 12.45 -2.23 -16.35
N HIS A 364 13.52 -2.34 -15.56
CA HIS A 364 14.58 -1.34 -15.48
C HIS A 364 15.91 -2.01 -15.12
N GLN A 365 17.02 -1.42 -15.58
CA GLN A 365 18.38 -1.93 -15.31
C GLN A 365 18.77 -1.94 -13.83
N ASP A 366 18.14 -1.09 -13.02
CA ASP A 366 18.40 -1.01 -11.56
C ASP A 366 17.58 -2.04 -10.77
N VAL A 367 16.80 -2.89 -11.42
CA VAL A 367 16.06 -3.97 -10.77
C VAL A 367 16.94 -5.21 -10.71
N ARG A 368 17.12 -5.74 -9.50
CA ARG A 368 17.85 -6.99 -9.25
C ARG A 368 16.89 -8.11 -8.93
N SER A 369 17.05 -9.24 -9.58
CA SER A 369 16.23 -10.43 -9.38
C SER A 369 16.99 -11.50 -8.61
N TYR A 370 16.28 -12.20 -7.73
CA TYR A 370 16.83 -13.28 -6.92
C TYR A 370 15.88 -14.46 -6.90
N ASP A 371 16.41 -15.66 -6.97
CA ASP A 371 15.68 -16.86 -6.55
C ASP A 371 15.81 -17.01 -5.04
N VAL A 372 14.70 -17.25 -4.38
CA VAL A 372 14.66 -17.52 -2.94
C VAL A 372 14.55 -19.03 -2.74
N VAL A 373 15.61 -19.63 -2.25
CA VAL A 373 15.74 -21.07 -2.07
C VAL A 373 15.72 -21.41 -0.58
N ARG A 374 14.91 -22.39 -0.19
CA ARG A 374 14.94 -22.92 1.18
C ARG A 374 15.79 -24.18 1.24
N ALA A 375 16.68 -24.27 2.23
CA ALA A 375 17.49 -25.43 2.46
C ALA A 375 16.62 -26.70 2.57
N GLY A 376 16.96 -27.73 1.81
CA GLY A 376 16.28 -29.05 1.83
C GLY A 376 14.92 -29.17 1.13
N SER A 377 14.36 -28.13 0.54
CA SER A 377 13.01 -28.19 -0.05
C SER A 377 12.97 -28.27 -1.59
N GLY A 378 14.07 -28.01 -2.28
CA GLY A 378 14.12 -27.95 -3.74
C GLY A 378 13.16 -26.93 -4.37
N SER A 379 12.48 -26.11 -3.55
CA SER A 379 11.53 -25.10 -4.01
C SER A 379 12.19 -23.72 -4.01
N ALA A 380 12.17 -23.07 -5.15
CA ALA A 380 12.62 -21.68 -5.31
C ALA A 380 11.43 -20.76 -5.58
N ALA A 381 11.46 -19.56 -5.00
CA ALA A 381 10.58 -18.46 -5.36
C ALA A 381 11.45 -17.31 -5.85
N SER A 382 11.03 -16.62 -6.91
CA SER A 382 11.76 -15.43 -7.38
C SER A 382 11.26 -14.17 -6.70
N THR A 383 12.19 -13.28 -6.35
CA THR A 383 11.88 -11.92 -5.89
C THR A 383 12.72 -10.91 -6.66
N SER A 384 12.17 -9.73 -6.89
CA SER A 384 12.90 -8.63 -7.52
C SER A 384 12.96 -7.45 -6.57
N ILE A 385 14.12 -6.82 -6.49
CA ILE A 385 14.39 -5.64 -5.67
C ILE A 385 14.73 -4.49 -6.60
N CYS A 386 13.97 -3.39 -6.55
CA CYS A 386 14.25 -2.18 -7.30
C CYS A 386 15.10 -1.23 -6.45
N THR A 387 16.22 -0.76 -7.00
CA THR A 387 17.18 0.11 -6.31
C THR A 387 16.94 1.60 -6.54
N ARG A 388 16.04 1.96 -7.48
CA ARG A 388 15.75 3.36 -7.80
C ARG A 388 14.37 3.54 -8.40
N ALA A 389 13.51 4.26 -7.70
CA ALA A 389 12.32 4.85 -8.30
C ALA A 389 12.70 6.25 -8.83
N ARG A 390 13.10 6.37 -10.10
CA ARG A 390 13.11 7.68 -10.76
C ARG A 390 11.74 7.91 -11.38
N ALA A 391 11.14 9.01 -10.97
CA ALA A 391 10.00 9.67 -11.59
C ALA A 391 8.63 8.97 -11.49
N SER A 392 8.10 8.90 -10.31
CA SER A 392 6.76 9.42 -10.07
C SER A 392 6.71 9.78 -8.59
N SER A 393 6.22 10.98 -8.31
CA SER A 393 6.03 11.55 -6.99
C SER A 393 4.89 10.84 -6.26
N THR A 394 5.07 9.57 -5.91
CA THR A 394 4.09 8.83 -5.13
C THR A 394 4.80 7.97 -4.11
N THR A 395 4.49 8.25 -2.87
CA THR A 395 4.91 7.50 -1.69
C THR A 395 4.68 5.99 -1.89
N PRO A 396 5.68 5.12 -1.62
CA PRO A 396 5.47 3.69 -1.71
C PRO A 396 4.44 3.27 -0.64
N ARG A 397 3.25 2.90 -1.06
CA ARG A 397 2.33 2.13 -0.22
C ARG A 397 2.84 0.70 -0.19
N ALA A 398 3.36 0.28 0.94
CA ALA A 398 3.51 -1.12 1.23
C ALA A 398 2.12 -1.77 1.23
N SER A 399 1.75 -2.41 0.13
CA SER A 399 0.54 -3.24 0.08
C SER A 399 0.79 -4.49 0.93
N ARG A 400 0.36 -4.45 2.17
CA ARG A 400 0.24 -5.64 3.00
C ARG A 400 -0.93 -6.48 2.51
N SER A 401 -0.69 -7.37 1.56
CA SER A 401 -1.62 -8.47 1.34
C SER A 401 -1.35 -9.55 2.39
N ARG A 402 -2.02 -9.45 3.54
CA ARG A 402 -2.16 -10.59 4.45
C ARG A 402 -3.34 -11.43 3.98
N ARG A 403 -3.10 -12.61 3.42
CA ARG A 403 -3.94 -13.79 3.66
C ARG A 403 -3.06 -15.04 3.58
N GLY A 404 -3.15 -15.85 4.63
CA GLY A 404 -2.38 -17.06 4.79
C GLY A 404 -2.81 -18.12 3.79
N CYS A 405 -1.84 -18.87 3.32
CA CYS A 405 -2.10 -20.20 2.77
C CYS A 405 -1.92 -21.20 3.90
N ALA A 406 -2.99 -21.86 4.25
CA ALA A 406 -2.95 -23.08 5.01
C ALA A 406 -2.87 -24.27 4.04
N GLY A 407 -1.96 -25.15 4.27
CA GLY A 407 -1.96 -26.51 3.74
C GLY A 407 -1.09 -26.77 2.52
N ARG A 408 0.03 -27.41 2.81
CA ARG A 408 0.88 -28.28 1.97
C ARG A 408 1.18 -27.86 0.52
N CYS A 409 2.46 -27.52 0.34
CA CYS A 409 3.23 -27.63 -0.91
C CYS A 409 2.70 -26.92 -2.14
N CYS A 410 2.87 -25.61 -2.15
CA CYS A 410 3.03 -24.93 -3.42
C CYS A 410 4.53 -24.66 -3.63
N PRO A 411 5.22 -25.36 -4.53
CA PRO A 411 6.59 -25.02 -4.88
C PRO A 411 6.57 -23.73 -5.73
N ARG A 412 7.26 -22.71 -5.24
CA ARG A 412 7.51 -21.41 -5.84
C ARG A 412 6.48 -20.33 -5.56
N ARG A 413 6.73 -19.56 -4.50
CA ARG A 413 6.12 -18.26 -4.27
C ARG A 413 7.06 -17.17 -4.80
N ARG A 414 6.55 -16.32 -5.67
CA ARG A 414 7.22 -15.05 -6.02
C ARG A 414 6.73 -13.97 -5.04
N TRP A 415 7.68 -13.30 -4.41
CA TRP A 415 7.43 -12.11 -3.62
C TRP A 415 7.79 -10.89 -4.48
N CYS A 416 6.84 -9.96 -4.59
CA CYS A 416 7.07 -8.72 -5.35
C CYS A 416 7.71 -7.65 -4.50
N ALA A 417 8.67 -7.00 -5.11
CA ALA A 417 9.32 -5.71 -4.91
C ALA A 417 9.15 -5.03 -3.54
N ILE A 418 10.23 -4.95 -2.80
CA ILE A 418 10.45 -3.91 -1.81
C ILE A 418 11.19 -2.78 -2.53
N SER A 419 10.53 -1.64 -2.74
CA SER A 419 11.21 -0.42 -3.14
C SER A 419 11.84 0.19 -1.89
N LEU A 420 13.15 0.14 -1.80
CA LEU A 420 13.92 0.96 -0.87
C LEU A 420 14.33 2.21 -1.65
N ALA A 421 13.58 3.30 -1.48
CA ALA A 421 14.02 4.61 -1.92
C ALA A 421 14.80 5.29 -0.79
N ASP A 422 15.91 5.95 -1.16
CA ASP A 422 16.81 6.75 -0.30
C ASP A 422 16.10 7.83 0.52
#